data_41233dd003c332d545ec693a43ab26c4
#
_entry.id   41233dd003c332d545ec693a43ab26c4
#
_cell.length_a   1.000
_cell.length_b   1.000
_cell.length_c   1.000
_cell.angle_alpha   90.00
_cell.angle_beta   90.00
_cell.angle_gamma   90.00
#
_symmetry.space_group_name_H-M   'P 1'
#
loop_
_entity.id
_entity.type
_entity.pdbx_description
1 polymer ?
#
loop_
_entity_poly.entity_id
_entity_poly.type
_entity_poly.pdbx_seq_one_letter_code
_entity_poly.pdbx_strand_id
1 'polypeptide(L)'
;HDSVQDLITARGLVDLVIPRGGAKLIEAVVTGATVPAIETGTGNCHFYVDASADIDKAIDMVINGKTRRTSVCNSTECVLIDAALDDSVKLRIIAALQDAGVTIHGDVAELEAFGVKDAVQATDEDWREESLSMDICAKVVDGVDGAIAHITEFTTGHTEAIAAQDADVLVKFGNEVDAAAVMLNASTAFTDGEVY
;
A
#
# COMPACT_ATOMS: atom_id res chain seq x y z
N HIS A 1 -25.74 -9.35 -13.42
CA HIS A 1 -25.68 -9.55 -11.95
C HIS A 1 -26.29 -10.90 -11.54
N ASP A 2 -27.37 -11.34 -12.21
CA ASP A 2 -28.07 -12.59 -11.84
C ASP A 2 -27.18 -13.83 -11.98
N SER A 3 -26.34 -13.90 -13.04
CA SER A 3 -25.41 -15.02 -13.26
C SER A 3 -24.35 -15.20 -12.17
N VAL A 4 -23.93 -14.12 -11.51
CA VAL A 4 -22.99 -14.21 -10.38
C VAL A 4 -23.68 -14.86 -9.19
N GLN A 5 -24.92 -14.44 -8.89
CA GLN A 5 -25.69 -15.01 -7.79
C GLN A 5 -25.97 -16.50 -8.01
N ASP A 6 -26.28 -16.91 -9.24
CA ASP A 6 -26.48 -18.30 -9.59
C ASP A 6 -25.23 -19.16 -9.37
N LEU A 7 -24.04 -18.64 -9.74
CA LEU A 7 -22.76 -19.32 -9.57
C LEU A 7 -22.35 -19.47 -8.10
N ILE A 8 -22.45 -18.39 -7.32
CA ILE A 8 -21.99 -18.39 -5.92
C ILE A 8 -22.91 -19.20 -4.99
N THR A 9 -24.09 -19.60 -5.47
CA THR A 9 -25.05 -20.43 -4.72
C THR A 9 -25.20 -21.85 -5.28
N ALA A 10 -24.49 -22.18 -6.35
CA ALA A 10 -24.62 -23.46 -7.08
C ALA A 10 -23.90 -24.62 -6.37
N ARG A 11 -24.33 -24.97 -5.15
CA ARG A 11 -23.79 -26.11 -4.40
C ARG A 11 -23.91 -27.42 -5.17
N GLY A 12 -22.81 -28.17 -5.18
CA GLY A 12 -22.72 -29.45 -5.91
C GLY A 12 -22.44 -29.31 -7.42
N LEU A 13 -22.44 -28.08 -7.95
CA LEU A 13 -22.02 -27.77 -9.31
C LEU A 13 -20.75 -26.89 -9.34
N VAL A 14 -20.53 -26.11 -8.29
CA VAL A 14 -19.34 -25.27 -8.10
C VAL A 14 -18.70 -25.64 -6.77
N ASP A 15 -17.44 -25.99 -6.80
CA ASP A 15 -16.67 -26.40 -5.60
C ASP A 15 -16.01 -25.20 -4.92
N LEU A 16 -15.59 -24.20 -5.69
CA LEU A 16 -14.86 -23.02 -5.20
C LEU A 16 -15.08 -21.82 -6.11
N VAL A 17 -15.26 -20.64 -5.53
CA VAL A 17 -15.31 -19.36 -6.25
C VAL A 17 -14.14 -18.49 -5.83
N ILE A 18 -13.45 -17.92 -6.81
CA ILE A 18 -12.38 -16.92 -6.62
C ILE A 18 -12.81 -15.65 -7.35
N PRO A 19 -13.45 -14.69 -6.67
CA PRO A 19 -13.90 -13.46 -7.31
C PRO A 19 -12.71 -12.59 -7.72
N ARG A 20 -12.80 -12.02 -8.91
CA ARG A 20 -11.86 -11.02 -9.44
C ARG A 20 -12.64 -9.81 -9.92
N GLY A 21 -12.32 -8.62 -9.44
CA GLY A 21 -12.99 -7.37 -9.82
C GLY A 21 -12.94 -6.34 -8.71
N GLY A 22 -13.74 -5.29 -8.83
CA GLY A 22 -13.78 -4.21 -7.83
C GLY A 22 -14.42 -4.65 -6.50
N ALA A 23 -14.15 -3.90 -5.43
CA ALA A 23 -14.54 -4.18 -4.05
C ALA A 23 -16.02 -4.60 -3.90
N LYS A 24 -16.94 -3.92 -4.58
CA LYS A 24 -18.39 -4.24 -4.53
C LYS A 24 -18.74 -5.63 -5.05
N LEU A 25 -18.01 -6.14 -6.06
CA LEU A 25 -18.22 -7.50 -6.56
C LEU A 25 -17.69 -8.51 -5.55
N ILE A 26 -16.50 -8.26 -5.01
CA ILE A 26 -15.87 -9.15 -4.03
C ILE A 26 -16.74 -9.24 -2.79
N GLU A 27 -17.18 -8.12 -2.24
CA GLU A 27 -18.08 -8.05 -1.09
C GLU A 27 -19.41 -8.81 -1.35
N ALA A 28 -20.02 -8.62 -2.53
CA ALA A 28 -21.25 -9.32 -2.88
C ALA A 28 -21.04 -10.85 -2.95
N VAL A 29 -19.88 -11.32 -3.41
CA VAL A 29 -19.54 -12.75 -3.43
C VAL A 29 -19.30 -13.26 -2.03
N VAL A 30 -18.47 -12.58 -1.23
CA VAL A 30 -18.10 -13.01 0.13
C VAL A 30 -19.33 -13.09 1.03
N THR A 31 -20.22 -12.10 0.95
CA THR A 31 -21.44 -12.05 1.77
C THR A 31 -22.56 -12.95 1.26
N GLY A 32 -22.65 -13.18 -0.06
CA GLY A 32 -23.74 -13.92 -0.69
C GLY A 32 -23.44 -15.38 -1.04
N ALA A 33 -22.17 -15.80 -1.03
CA ALA A 33 -21.80 -17.14 -1.44
C ALA A 33 -22.24 -18.20 -0.43
N THR A 34 -22.80 -19.28 -0.96
CA THR A 34 -23.09 -20.51 -0.22
C THR A 34 -22.12 -21.63 -0.59
N VAL A 35 -21.34 -21.46 -1.65
CA VAL A 35 -20.19 -22.31 -2.00
C VAL A 35 -18.93 -21.70 -1.35
N PRO A 36 -17.86 -22.47 -1.12
CA PRO A 36 -16.60 -21.94 -0.64
C PRO A 36 -16.08 -20.81 -1.55
N ALA A 37 -15.60 -19.71 -0.96
CA ALA A 37 -15.02 -18.60 -1.70
C ALA A 37 -13.65 -18.23 -1.12
N ILE A 38 -12.69 -17.93 -2.02
CA ILE A 38 -11.41 -17.31 -1.62
C ILE A 38 -11.52 -15.83 -1.96
N GLU A 39 -11.51 -15.01 -0.93
CA GLU A 39 -11.54 -13.57 -1.08
C GLU A 39 -10.23 -13.07 -1.70
N THR A 40 -10.33 -12.23 -2.73
CA THR A 40 -9.22 -11.45 -3.25
C THR A 40 -9.42 -10.02 -2.77
N GLY A 41 -8.57 -9.55 -1.86
CA GLY A 41 -8.68 -8.21 -1.26
C GLY A 41 -8.32 -7.09 -2.21
N THR A 42 -8.68 -5.88 -1.83
CA THR A 42 -8.10 -4.64 -2.36
C THR A 42 -6.72 -4.41 -1.72
N GLY A 43 -5.82 -3.70 -2.38
CA GLY A 43 -4.44 -3.51 -1.92
C GLY A 43 -4.12 -2.06 -1.56
N ASN A 44 -4.59 -1.56 -0.41
CA ASN A 44 -4.07 -0.32 0.13
C ASN A 44 -2.71 -0.57 0.79
N CYS A 45 -1.65 -0.62 -0.02
CA CYS A 45 -0.31 -1.03 0.38
C CYS A 45 0.53 0.18 0.81
N HIS A 46 1.27 0.03 1.92
CA HIS A 46 2.14 1.07 2.44
C HIS A 46 3.62 0.72 2.23
N PHE A 47 4.44 1.74 2.09
CA PHE A 47 5.89 1.64 2.09
C PHE A 47 6.48 2.60 3.11
N TYR A 48 7.09 2.07 4.17
CA TYR A 48 7.74 2.87 5.19
C TYR A 48 9.24 3.03 4.91
N VAL A 49 9.70 4.28 4.93
CA VAL A 49 11.13 4.64 4.82
C VAL A 49 11.63 5.03 6.20
N ASP A 50 12.38 4.15 6.82
CA ASP A 50 12.97 4.34 8.15
C ASP A 50 14.17 5.29 8.13
N ALA A 51 14.48 5.91 9.28
CA ALA A 51 15.63 6.80 9.43
C ALA A 51 16.97 6.14 9.09
N SER A 52 17.09 4.81 9.26
CA SER A 52 18.29 4.04 8.93
C SER A 52 18.38 3.59 7.46
N ALA A 53 17.38 3.91 6.64
CA ALA A 53 17.29 3.39 5.27
C ALA A 53 18.46 3.85 4.38
N ASP A 54 18.85 2.98 3.45
CA ASP A 54 19.58 3.37 2.25
C ASP A 54 18.60 4.12 1.32
N ILE A 55 18.68 5.45 1.36
CA ILE A 55 17.68 6.32 0.71
C ILE A 55 17.62 6.13 -0.80
N ASP A 56 18.76 5.87 -1.46
CA ASP A 56 18.76 5.64 -2.91
C ASP A 56 17.95 4.39 -3.26
N LYS A 57 18.17 3.30 -2.52
CA LYS A 57 17.41 2.07 -2.71
C LYS A 57 15.94 2.21 -2.29
N ALA A 58 15.67 2.96 -1.22
CA ALA A 58 14.29 3.21 -0.78
C ALA A 58 13.50 3.93 -1.87
N ILE A 59 14.08 4.98 -2.49
CA ILE A 59 13.47 5.70 -3.61
C ILE A 59 13.19 4.76 -4.79
N ASP A 60 14.18 3.95 -5.20
CA ASP A 60 14.00 2.99 -6.30
C ASP A 60 12.86 1.99 -6.01
N MET A 61 12.77 1.50 -4.77
CA MET A 61 11.73 0.55 -4.35
C MET A 61 10.34 1.19 -4.34
N VAL A 62 10.19 2.42 -3.82
CA VAL A 62 8.90 3.14 -3.79
C VAL A 62 8.45 3.47 -5.21
N ILE A 63 9.34 3.99 -6.05
CA ILE A 63 9.03 4.29 -7.46
C ILE A 63 8.62 2.99 -8.18
N ASN A 64 9.36 1.92 -8.02
CA ASN A 64 9.01 0.63 -8.62
C ASN A 64 7.64 0.14 -8.14
N GLY A 65 7.35 0.21 -6.83
CA GLY A 65 6.09 -0.20 -6.24
C GLY A 65 4.89 0.59 -6.77
N LYS A 66 5.08 1.91 -7.01
CA LYS A 66 3.98 2.77 -7.49
C LYS A 66 3.86 2.80 -9.02
N THR A 67 4.97 2.90 -9.75
CA THR A 67 4.90 3.26 -11.18
C THR A 67 4.95 2.07 -12.12
N ARG A 68 5.42 0.89 -11.67
CA ARG A 68 5.49 -0.30 -12.50
C ARG A 68 4.13 -0.68 -13.08
N ARG A 69 3.09 -0.63 -12.25
CA ARG A 69 1.72 -0.96 -12.64
C ARG A 69 0.74 -0.47 -11.57
N THR A 70 0.01 0.59 -11.86
CA THR A 70 -0.90 1.22 -10.88
C THR A 70 -2.21 0.47 -10.67
N SER A 71 -2.61 -0.40 -11.60
CA SER A 71 -3.91 -1.09 -11.58
C SER A 71 -3.84 -2.49 -10.96
N VAL A 72 -2.90 -2.74 -10.05
CA VAL A 72 -2.74 -4.02 -9.35
C VAL A 72 -2.79 -3.81 -7.85
N CYS A 73 -3.27 -4.83 -7.14
CA CYS A 73 -3.52 -4.80 -5.70
C CYS A 73 -2.26 -4.67 -4.82
N ASN A 74 -1.06 -4.82 -5.37
CA ASN A 74 0.21 -4.61 -4.68
C ASN A 74 0.92 -3.31 -5.07
N SER A 75 0.24 -2.40 -5.77
CA SER A 75 0.75 -1.05 -6.00
C SER A 75 0.92 -0.32 -4.66
N THR A 76 2.02 0.43 -4.49
CA THR A 76 2.18 1.27 -3.30
C THR A 76 1.18 2.42 -3.36
N GLU A 77 0.28 2.49 -2.40
CA GLU A 77 -0.74 3.54 -2.31
C GLU A 77 -0.40 4.62 -1.26
N CYS A 78 0.48 4.28 -0.31
CA CYS A 78 0.94 5.22 0.70
C CYS A 78 2.44 5.08 0.97
N VAL A 79 3.17 6.20 1.00
CA VAL A 79 4.57 6.29 1.48
C VAL A 79 4.60 6.94 2.86
N LEU A 80 5.15 6.23 3.83
CA LEU A 80 5.38 6.71 5.19
C LEU A 80 6.86 7.06 5.34
N ILE A 81 7.17 8.25 5.83
CA ILE A 81 8.53 8.77 5.92
C ILE A 81 8.86 9.06 7.38
N ASP A 82 9.98 8.52 7.87
CA ASP A 82 10.40 8.73 9.25
C ASP A 82 10.63 10.22 9.54
N ALA A 83 10.08 10.70 10.65
CA ALA A 83 10.23 12.07 11.11
C ALA A 83 11.69 12.44 11.40
N ALA A 84 12.53 11.47 11.81
CA ALA A 84 13.93 11.67 12.12
C ALA A 84 14.84 11.89 10.89
N LEU A 85 14.33 11.63 9.67
CA LEU A 85 15.06 11.99 8.46
C LEU A 85 15.16 13.50 8.29
N ASP A 86 16.28 13.98 7.76
CA ASP A 86 16.45 15.39 7.43
C ASP A 86 15.39 15.84 6.40
N ASP A 87 14.95 17.09 6.48
CA ASP A 87 13.95 17.65 5.57
C ASP A 87 14.37 17.58 4.10
N SER A 88 15.66 17.74 3.82
CA SER A 88 16.20 17.57 2.47
C SER A 88 16.07 16.14 1.94
N VAL A 89 16.11 15.13 2.81
CA VAL A 89 15.93 13.72 2.47
C VAL A 89 14.44 13.43 2.23
N LYS A 90 13.56 13.91 3.11
CA LYS A 90 12.10 13.81 2.95
C LYS A 90 11.67 14.43 1.62
N LEU A 91 12.14 15.65 1.34
CA LEU A 91 11.88 16.33 0.07
C LEU A 91 12.38 15.51 -1.14
N ARG A 92 13.59 14.93 -1.03
CA ARG A 92 14.16 14.11 -2.10
C ARG A 92 13.33 12.89 -2.45
N ILE A 93 12.76 12.21 -1.44
CA ILE A 93 11.88 11.05 -1.64
C ILE A 93 10.62 11.48 -2.39
N ILE A 94 9.96 12.54 -1.94
CA ILE A 94 8.73 13.05 -2.57
C ILE A 94 9.00 13.60 -3.97
N ALA A 95 10.08 14.38 -4.16
CA ALA A 95 10.44 14.92 -5.46
C ALA A 95 10.70 13.82 -6.50
N ALA A 96 11.33 12.71 -6.09
CA ALA A 96 11.57 11.59 -6.99
C ALA A 96 10.25 10.92 -7.47
N LEU A 97 9.24 10.85 -6.61
CA LEU A 97 7.90 10.40 -7.00
C LEU A 97 7.22 11.39 -7.95
N GLN A 98 7.32 12.71 -7.67
CA GLN A 98 6.78 13.76 -8.55
C GLN A 98 7.47 13.76 -9.92
N ASP A 99 8.79 13.60 -9.95
CA ASP A 99 9.58 13.50 -11.20
C ASP A 99 9.18 12.26 -12.02
N ALA A 100 8.73 11.21 -11.36
CA ALA A 100 8.17 10.02 -12.01
C ALA A 100 6.69 10.20 -12.44
N GLY A 101 6.12 11.39 -12.27
CA GLY A 101 4.76 11.73 -12.68
C GLY A 101 3.68 11.32 -11.68
N VAL A 102 4.04 11.08 -10.41
CA VAL A 102 3.09 10.73 -9.35
C VAL A 102 2.57 11.98 -8.66
N THR A 103 1.26 12.08 -8.49
CA THR A 103 0.61 13.13 -7.69
C THR A 103 0.68 12.73 -6.21
N ILE A 104 1.11 13.68 -5.37
CA ILE A 104 1.26 13.46 -3.93
C ILE A 104 0.04 14.00 -3.19
N HIS A 105 -0.63 13.13 -2.43
CA HIS A 105 -1.70 13.48 -1.49
C HIS A 105 -1.17 13.41 -0.06
N GLY A 106 -1.53 14.36 0.80
CA GLY A 106 -1.09 14.37 2.19
C GLY A 106 -1.58 15.59 2.95
N ASP A 107 -1.05 15.81 4.15
CA ASP A 107 -1.20 17.09 4.82
C ASP A 107 -0.32 18.13 4.12
N VAL A 108 -0.95 19.04 3.38
CA VAL A 108 -0.22 20.03 2.56
C VAL A 108 0.67 20.90 3.44
N ALA A 109 0.22 21.28 4.63
CA ALA A 109 1.02 22.14 5.52
C ALA A 109 2.26 21.40 6.04
N GLU A 110 2.14 20.10 6.35
CA GLU A 110 3.27 19.25 6.74
C GLU A 110 4.26 19.09 5.57
N LEU A 111 3.77 18.76 4.38
CA LEU A 111 4.60 18.55 3.19
C LEU A 111 5.32 19.82 2.74
N GLU A 112 4.63 20.96 2.76
CA GLU A 112 5.22 22.27 2.43
C GLU A 112 6.30 22.70 3.43
N ALA A 113 6.19 22.29 4.70
CA ALA A 113 7.16 22.64 5.74
C ALA A 113 8.58 22.17 5.43
N PHE A 114 8.74 21.06 4.70
CA PHE A 114 10.05 20.60 4.21
C PHE A 114 10.27 20.79 2.72
N GLY A 115 9.42 21.60 2.05
CA GLY A 115 9.67 22.15 0.72
C GLY A 115 8.97 21.45 -0.44
N VAL A 116 8.05 20.52 -0.18
CA VAL A 116 7.21 19.89 -1.23
C VAL A 116 6.30 20.95 -1.86
N LYS A 117 6.16 20.92 -3.17
CA LYS A 117 5.26 21.79 -3.93
C LYS A 117 4.20 20.94 -4.62
N ASP A 118 3.09 21.59 -4.93
CA ASP A 118 2.00 20.98 -5.72
C ASP A 118 1.41 19.70 -5.10
N ALA A 119 1.48 19.59 -3.76
CA ALA A 119 0.79 18.53 -3.03
C ALA A 119 -0.72 18.79 -2.98
N VAL A 120 -1.51 17.74 -2.99
CA VAL A 120 -2.96 17.77 -2.85
C VAL A 120 -3.32 17.42 -1.42
N GLN A 121 -4.27 18.17 -0.83
CA GLN A 121 -4.74 17.84 0.52
C GLN A 121 -5.45 16.51 0.51
N ALA A 122 -4.91 15.55 1.28
CA ALA A 122 -5.53 14.25 1.46
C ALA A 122 -6.84 14.36 2.26
N THR A 123 -7.82 13.60 1.85
CA THR A 123 -9.07 13.36 2.58
C THR A 123 -8.99 12.06 3.38
N ASP A 124 -9.94 11.82 4.28
CA ASP A 124 -10.01 10.54 5.01
C ASP A 124 -10.19 9.34 4.07
N GLU A 125 -10.81 9.56 2.90
CA GLU A 125 -11.03 8.55 1.88
C GLU A 125 -9.72 8.19 1.16
N ASP A 126 -8.88 9.18 0.84
CA ASP A 126 -7.59 8.96 0.18
C ASP A 126 -6.66 8.02 0.99
N TRP A 127 -6.75 8.06 2.33
CA TRP A 127 -5.96 7.17 3.19
C TRP A 127 -6.45 5.72 3.19
N ARG A 128 -7.69 5.46 2.77
CA ARG A 128 -8.36 4.14 2.88
C ARG A 128 -8.56 3.43 1.56
N GLU A 129 -8.48 4.15 0.44
CA GLU A 129 -8.78 3.61 -0.88
C GLU A 129 -7.52 3.27 -1.70
N GLU A 130 -7.67 2.26 -2.53
CA GLU A 130 -6.76 1.99 -3.63
C GLU A 130 -7.00 3.03 -4.73
N SER A 131 -6.04 3.92 -5.00
CA SER A 131 -6.19 4.94 -6.05
C SER A 131 -6.21 4.34 -7.45
N LEU A 132 -5.50 3.24 -7.66
CA LEU A 132 -5.31 2.55 -8.95
C LEU A 132 -4.82 3.49 -10.07
N SER A 133 -4.19 4.58 -9.72
CA SER A 133 -3.75 5.68 -10.58
C SER A 133 -2.33 6.11 -10.22
N MET A 134 -1.80 7.16 -10.87
CA MET A 134 -0.51 7.77 -10.53
C MET A 134 -0.65 8.77 -9.37
N ASP A 135 -1.42 8.39 -8.35
CA ASP A 135 -1.62 9.13 -7.11
C ASP A 135 -1.10 8.30 -5.94
N ILE A 136 -0.47 8.92 -4.95
CA ILE A 136 0.05 8.27 -3.75
C ILE A 136 -0.17 9.17 -2.53
N CYS A 137 -0.56 8.59 -1.41
CA CYS A 137 -0.57 9.29 -0.14
C CYS A 137 0.85 9.37 0.45
N ALA A 138 1.19 10.48 1.09
CA ALA A 138 2.47 10.66 1.78
C ALA A 138 2.26 11.24 3.17
N LYS A 139 2.92 10.65 4.17
CA LYS A 139 2.83 11.09 5.57
C LYS A 139 4.16 10.95 6.28
N VAL A 140 4.47 11.92 7.13
CA VAL A 140 5.58 11.81 8.08
C VAL A 140 5.08 11.11 9.35
N VAL A 141 5.85 10.13 9.84
CA VAL A 141 5.49 9.31 11.00
C VAL A 141 6.62 9.29 12.03
N ASP A 142 6.28 9.14 13.31
CA ASP A 142 7.25 9.10 14.41
C ASP A 142 7.80 7.67 14.58
N GLY A 143 8.83 7.37 13.81
CA GLY A 143 9.52 6.09 13.84
C GLY A 143 8.66 4.91 13.37
N VAL A 144 9.20 3.70 13.58
CA VAL A 144 8.53 2.45 13.20
C VAL A 144 7.20 2.24 13.93
N ASP A 145 7.07 2.73 15.17
CA ASP A 145 5.82 2.62 15.94
C ASP A 145 4.70 3.46 15.30
N GLY A 146 5.04 4.68 14.85
CA GLY A 146 4.12 5.54 14.12
C GLY A 146 3.72 4.94 12.76
N ALA A 147 4.65 4.31 12.07
CA ALA A 147 4.38 3.60 10.82
C ALA A 147 3.43 2.41 11.03
N ILE A 148 3.71 1.56 12.03
CA ILE A 148 2.85 0.41 12.36
C ILE A 148 1.45 0.86 12.77
N ALA A 149 1.33 1.91 13.57
CA ALA A 149 0.05 2.46 13.98
C ALA A 149 -0.77 2.95 12.78
N HIS A 150 -0.14 3.70 11.85
CA HIS A 150 -0.79 4.15 10.63
C HIS A 150 -1.22 2.97 9.73
N ILE A 151 -0.31 2.02 9.50
CA ILE A 151 -0.62 0.82 8.72
C ILE A 151 -1.80 0.06 9.34
N THR A 152 -1.79 -0.17 10.65
CA THR A 152 -2.88 -0.89 11.35
C THR A 152 -4.24 -0.22 11.15
N GLU A 153 -4.28 1.11 11.06
CA GLU A 153 -5.53 1.86 10.87
C GLU A 153 -6.04 1.82 9.42
N PHE A 154 -5.14 1.83 8.44
CA PHE A 154 -5.51 2.09 7.04
C PHE A 154 -5.28 0.91 6.09
N THR A 155 -4.52 -0.12 6.50
CA THR A 155 -4.22 -1.27 5.64
C THR A 155 -5.45 -2.09 5.29
N THR A 156 -5.41 -2.71 4.13
CA THR A 156 -6.32 -3.79 3.75
C THR A 156 -5.75 -5.19 4.06
N GLY A 157 -4.56 -5.25 4.69
CA GLY A 157 -3.87 -6.50 5.02
C GLY A 157 -3.25 -7.23 3.82
N HIS A 158 -3.05 -6.55 2.70
CA HIS A 158 -2.51 -7.17 1.48
C HIS A 158 -0.97 -7.23 1.48
N THR A 159 -0.31 -6.11 1.33
CA THR A 159 1.16 -6.04 1.22
C THR A 159 1.69 -4.77 1.86
N GLU A 160 2.61 -4.93 2.80
CA GLU A 160 3.26 -3.83 3.48
C GLU A 160 4.77 -3.92 3.31
N ALA A 161 5.47 -2.80 3.19
CA ALA A 161 6.90 -2.78 2.93
C ALA A 161 7.64 -1.77 3.81
N ILE A 162 8.91 -2.08 4.08
CA ILE A 162 9.83 -1.19 4.80
C ILE A 162 11.20 -1.17 4.11
N ALA A 163 11.84 0.00 4.10
CA ALA A 163 13.26 0.16 3.86
C ALA A 163 13.94 0.58 5.16
N ALA A 164 14.88 -0.23 5.66
CA ALA A 164 15.67 0.05 6.86
C ALA A 164 17.01 -0.69 6.83
N GLN A 165 18.02 -0.18 7.53
CA GLN A 165 19.28 -0.88 7.79
C GLN A 165 19.37 -1.37 9.24
N ASP A 166 18.57 -0.81 10.14
CA ASP A 166 18.49 -1.26 11.53
C ASP A 166 17.75 -2.60 11.60
N ALA A 167 18.45 -3.62 12.12
CA ALA A 167 17.93 -4.98 12.21
C ALA A 167 16.78 -5.09 13.23
N ASP A 168 16.81 -4.33 14.32
CA ASP A 168 15.75 -4.38 15.34
C ASP A 168 14.47 -3.76 14.80
N VAL A 169 14.57 -2.69 14.01
CA VAL A 169 13.45 -2.06 13.31
C VAL A 169 12.83 -3.03 12.30
N LEU A 170 13.66 -3.73 11.50
CA LEU A 170 13.17 -4.72 10.53
C LEU A 170 12.45 -5.89 11.23
N VAL A 171 13.02 -6.40 12.32
CA VAL A 171 12.40 -7.48 13.11
C VAL A 171 11.07 -7.03 13.72
N LYS A 172 11.03 -5.82 14.29
CA LYS A 172 9.81 -5.26 14.86
C LYS A 172 8.71 -5.11 13.79
N PHE A 173 9.02 -4.46 12.68
CA PHE A 173 8.08 -4.27 11.57
C PHE A 173 7.55 -5.62 11.05
N GLY A 174 8.44 -6.58 10.80
CA GLY A 174 8.08 -7.90 10.29
C GLY A 174 7.22 -8.74 11.25
N ASN A 175 7.30 -8.49 12.57
CA ASN A 175 6.53 -9.22 13.58
C ASN A 175 5.20 -8.56 13.94
N GLU A 176 5.11 -7.22 13.83
CA GLU A 176 3.95 -6.47 14.32
C GLU A 176 2.99 -6.03 13.21
N VAL A 177 3.45 -5.96 11.95
CA VAL A 177 2.58 -5.64 10.81
C VAL A 177 1.78 -6.87 10.40
N ASP A 178 0.45 -6.76 10.45
CA ASP A 178 -0.48 -7.83 10.07
C ASP A 178 -0.91 -7.67 8.60
N ALA A 179 -0.20 -8.36 7.71
CA ALA A 179 -0.48 -8.37 6.28
C ALA A 179 -0.14 -9.74 5.68
N ALA A 180 -0.78 -10.07 4.56
CA ALA A 180 -0.52 -11.32 3.83
C ALA A 180 0.94 -11.41 3.33
N ALA A 181 1.55 -10.25 3.02
CA ALA A 181 2.95 -10.15 2.67
C ALA A 181 3.60 -8.93 3.34
N VAL A 182 4.73 -9.15 4.02
CA VAL A 182 5.56 -8.09 4.59
C VAL A 182 6.92 -8.11 3.92
N MET A 183 7.23 -7.02 3.20
CA MET A 183 8.45 -6.87 2.41
C MET A 183 9.52 -6.10 3.19
N LEU A 184 10.63 -6.75 3.49
CA LEU A 184 11.77 -6.13 4.16
C LEU A 184 12.84 -5.79 3.11
N ASN A 185 13.14 -4.52 2.92
CA ASN A 185 14.07 -4.02 1.91
C ASN A 185 13.75 -4.51 0.49
N ALA A 186 12.46 -4.57 0.17
CA ALA A 186 11.96 -4.92 -1.15
C ALA A 186 10.69 -4.13 -1.49
N SER A 187 10.45 -3.91 -2.77
CA SER A 187 9.23 -3.23 -3.26
C SER A 187 7.98 -4.07 -3.01
N THR A 188 6.84 -3.43 -2.79
CA THR A 188 5.53 -4.09 -2.70
C THR A 188 5.21 -4.91 -3.97
N ALA A 189 5.80 -4.55 -5.11
CA ALA A 189 5.62 -5.26 -6.38
C ALA A 189 6.12 -6.72 -6.37
N PHE A 190 6.97 -7.11 -5.40
CA PHE A 190 7.50 -8.48 -5.31
C PHE A 190 6.49 -9.53 -4.83
N THR A 191 5.32 -9.12 -4.35
CA THR A 191 4.21 -10.05 -4.08
C THR A 191 3.51 -10.56 -5.33
N ASP A 192 3.79 -9.96 -6.48
CA ASP A 192 3.23 -10.40 -7.76
C ASP A 192 3.91 -11.71 -8.18
N GLY A 193 3.21 -12.83 -8.00
CA GLY A 193 3.67 -14.13 -8.44
C GLY A 193 3.70 -14.22 -9.96
N GLU A 194 4.75 -14.82 -10.52
CA GLU A 194 4.89 -15.00 -11.98
C GLU A 194 3.84 -15.97 -12.53
N VAL A 195 3.38 -16.90 -11.70
CA VAL A 195 2.49 -18.01 -12.10
C VAL A 195 1.15 -17.99 -11.35
N TYR A 196 1.04 -17.23 -10.28
CA TYR A 196 -0.13 -17.22 -9.41
C TYR A 196 -0.54 -15.81 -9.07
#